data_31f2fb7b08e507bb11f4ed9a978bf706
#
_entry.id   31f2fb7b08e507bb11f4ed9a978bf706
#
_cell.length_a   1.000
_cell.length_b   1.000
_cell.length_c   1.000
_cell.angle_alpha   90.00
_cell.angle_beta   90.00
_cell.angle_gamma   90.00
#
_symmetry.space_group_name_H-M   'P 1'
#
loop_
_entity.id
_entity.type
_entity.pdbx_description
1 polymer ?
#
loop_
_entity_poly.entity_id
_entity_poly.type
_entity_poly.pdbx_seq_one_letter_code
_entity_poly.pdbx_strand_id
1 'polypeptide(L)'
;MARKVALGMLMVVPVLLAAGSLKAQEAAQQNKVIIGGGKPNDYASTRLLYFTPKGALGQFAFNYGRPLWKTEYDDPAKFDALTKGKIWRMGSNFWSNLYTDLPLTISGKDVAPGYYFLGLQRSADGSSWSLAFIDPVSARKNHFDALFMEGVPVEFTAPMHLEPPSAEPVEKLTLILTHPKDDLHNATLTLTWGHVVLTAPIKVTQSQ
;
A
#
# COMPACT_ATOMS: atom_id res chain seq x y z
N MET A 1 -20.32 81.26 -33.74
CA MET A 1 -19.98 80.27 -32.68
C MET A 1 -20.52 78.91 -33.08
N ALA A 2 -19.68 78.00 -33.59
CA ALA A 2 -20.09 76.71 -34.06
C ALA A 2 -19.63 75.63 -33.02
N ARG A 3 -20.61 74.96 -32.43
CA ARG A 3 -20.37 73.81 -31.54
C ARG A 3 -20.14 72.56 -32.36
N LYS A 4 -18.94 71.97 -32.25
CA LYS A 4 -18.61 70.65 -32.77
C LYS A 4 -19.17 69.55 -31.86
N VAL A 5 -20.02 68.70 -32.39
CA VAL A 5 -20.48 67.45 -31.73
C VAL A 5 -19.50 66.37 -32.10
N ALA A 6 -18.86 65.79 -31.12
CA ALA A 6 -17.99 64.62 -31.33
C ALA A 6 -18.85 63.34 -31.23
N LEU A 7 -18.84 62.58 -32.33
CA LEU A 7 -19.50 61.26 -32.43
C LEU A 7 -18.55 60.20 -31.85
N GLY A 8 -18.89 59.63 -30.70
CA GLY A 8 -18.16 58.54 -30.09
C GLY A 8 -18.48 57.19 -30.77
N MET A 9 -17.49 56.61 -31.36
CA MET A 9 -17.57 55.31 -32.03
C MET A 9 -17.46 54.20 -30.96
N LEU A 10 -18.57 53.50 -30.68
CA LEU A 10 -18.62 52.38 -29.75
C LEU A 10 -18.03 51.16 -30.48
N MET A 11 -16.82 50.72 -30.06
CA MET A 11 -16.24 49.47 -30.50
C MET A 11 -16.93 48.32 -29.80
N VAL A 12 -17.69 47.53 -30.53
CA VAL A 12 -18.17 46.21 -30.10
C VAL A 12 -17.05 45.21 -30.31
N VAL A 13 -16.43 44.76 -29.24
CA VAL A 13 -15.49 43.65 -29.25
C VAL A 13 -16.30 42.33 -29.20
N PRO A 14 -16.21 41.44 -30.21
CA PRO A 14 -16.89 40.15 -30.11
C PRO A 14 -16.17 39.27 -29.10
N VAL A 15 -16.87 38.84 -28.07
CA VAL A 15 -16.45 37.77 -27.15
C VAL A 15 -16.64 36.44 -27.88
N LEU A 16 -15.60 35.98 -28.55
CA LEU A 16 -15.49 34.66 -29.15
C LEU A 16 -14.35 33.90 -28.49
N LEU A 17 -14.53 33.47 -27.24
CA LEU A 17 -13.57 32.57 -26.57
C LEU A 17 -14.23 31.89 -25.38
N ALA A 18 -15.06 30.88 -25.57
CA ALA A 18 -15.43 29.96 -24.50
C ALA A 18 -15.88 28.56 -24.96
N ALA A 19 -15.97 28.26 -26.25
CA ALA A 19 -16.47 26.96 -26.71
C ALA A 19 -15.38 25.87 -26.80
N GLY A 20 -14.11 26.26 -26.84
CA GLY A 20 -12.98 25.31 -26.97
C GLY A 20 -12.56 24.64 -25.67
N SER A 21 -12.72 25.34 -24.54
CA SER A 21 -12.27 24.83 -23.24
C SER A 21 -13.18 23.76 -22.64
N LEU A 22 -14.48 23.82 -22.91
CA LEU A 22 -15.44 22.82 -22.40
C LEU A 22 -15.25 21.43 -23.05
N LYS A 23 -14.97 21.38 -24.35
CA LYS A 23 -14.73 20.09 -25.03
C LYS A 23 -13.42 19.42 -24.64
N ALA A 24 -12.39 20.17 -24.27
CA ALA A 24 -11.14 19.64 -23.79
C ALA A 24 -11.25 19.08 -22.36
N GLN A 25 -12.15 19.63 -21.56
CA GLN A 25 -12.40 19.18 -20.19
C GLN A 25 -13.33 17.97 -20.13
N GLU A 26 -14.27 17.83 -21.07
CA GLU A 26 -15.10 16.62 -21.20
C GLU A 26 -14.31 15.40 -21.72
N ALA A 27 -13.25 15.60 -22.49
CA ALA A 27 -12.38 14.50 -22.95
C ALA A 27 -11.54 13.87 -21.83
N ALA A 28 -11.39 14.52 -20.68
CA ALA A 28 -10.63 14.03 -19.52
C ALA A 28 -11.41 13.08 -18.61
N GLN A 29 -12.71 12.89 -18.84
CA GLN A 29 -13.60 12.10 -17.97
C GLN A 29 -14.19 10.86 -18.67
N GLN A 30 -13.47 10.31 -19.63
CA GLN A 30 -13.88 9.02 -20.21
C GLN A 30 -13.58 7.88 -19.25
N ASN A 31 -14.58 7.05 -18.95
CA ASN A 31 -14.39 5.80 -18.23
C ASN A 31 -13.29 4.99 -18.93
N LYS A 32 -12.26 4.63 -18.17
CA LYS A 32 -11.11 3.91 -18.70
C LYS A 32 -11.12 2.48 -18.18
N VAL A 33 -11.05 1.52 -19.10
CA VAL A 33 -10.80 0.12 -18.75
C VAL A 33 -9.32 -0.16 -18.91
N ILE A 34 -8.69 -0.67 -17.86
CA ILE A 34 -7.31 -1.15 -17.89
C ILE A 34 -7.37 -2.66 -17.80
N ILE A 35 -6.85 -3.34 -18.82
CA ILE A 35 -6.67 -4.78 -18.81
C ILE A 35 -5.30 -5.06 -18.21
N GLY A 36 -5.30 -5.62 -16.98
CA GLY A 36 -4.10 -6.09 -16.33
C GLY A 36 -3.93 -7.61 -16.48
N GLY A 37 -2.71 -8.09 -16.36
CA GLY A 37 -2.40 -9.52 -16.41
C GLY A 37 -1.78 -9.94 -17.74
N GLY A 38 -1.99 -11.20 -18.13
CA GLY A 38 -1.42 -11.77 -19.38
C GLY A 38 -0.04 -12.39 -19.24
N LYS A 39 0.66 -12.13 -18.11
CA LYS A 39 1.82 -12.92 -17.68
C LYS A 39 1.53 -13.51 -16.30
N PRO A 40 2.00 -14.71 -15.99
CA PRO A 40 1.91 -15.25 -14.65
C PRO A 40 2.53 -14.25 -13.66
N ASN A 41 1.74 -13.82 -12.70
CA ASN A 41 2.24 -12.98 -11.62
C ASN A 41 2.83 -13.88 -10.56
N ASP A 42 3.95 -13.49 -10.01
CA ASP A 42 4.58 -14.19 -8.91
C ASP A 42 3.87 -13.82 -7.61
N TYR A 43 3.14 -14.79 -7.06
CA TYR A 43 2.45 -14.68 -5.78
C TYR A 43 3.10 -15.60 -4.77
N ALA A 44 3.04 -15.20 -3.50
CA ALA A 44 3.48 -16.02 -2.39
C ALA A 44 2.54 -15.89 -1.20
N SER A 45 2.62 -16.89 -0.35
CA SER A 45 1.98 -16.90 0.96
C SER A 45 2.97 -17.41 1.99
N THR A 46 2.97 -16.80 3.17
CA THR A 46 3.64 -17.33 4.36
C THR A 46 2.59 -17.46 5.46
N ARG A 47 2.58 -18.59 6.17
CA ARG A 47 1.54 -18.86 7.16
C ARG A 47 2.06 -19.67 8.34
N LEU A 48 1.42 -19.50 9.49
CA LEU A 48 1.55 -20.38 10.65
C LEU A 48 0.20 -21.00 10.96
N LEU A 49 0.19 -22.31 11.17
CA LEU A 49 -0.96 -23.10 11.56
C LEU A 49 -0.72 -23.66 12.95
N TYR A 50 -1.70 -23.51 13.81
CA TYR A 50 -1.67 -23.92 15.20
C TYR A 50 -2.57 -25.12 15.41
N PHE A 51 -2.04 -26.13 16.12
CA PHE A 51 -2.76 -27.35 16.41
C PHE A 51 -2.73 -27.64 17.89
N THR A 52 -3.79 -28.25 18.37
CA THR A 52 -3.88 -28.89 19.69
C THR A 52 -3.99 -30.40 19.50
N PRO A 53 -3.86 -31.20 20.56
CA PRO A 53 -4.16 -32.63 20.48
C PRO A 53 -5.58 -32.94 20.01
N LYS A 54 -6.49 -31.97 20.10
CA LYS A 54 -7.91 -32.11 19.69
C LYS A 54 -8.17 -31.66 18.25
N GLY A 55 -7.17 -31.08 17.54
CA GLY A 55 -7.29 -30.63 16.16
C GLY A 55 -6.74 -29.22 15.92
N ALA A 56 -7.10 -28.62 14.79
CA ALA A 56 -6.66 -27.29 14.42
C ALA A 56 -7.23 -26.24 15.39
N LEU A 57 -6.36 -25.35 15.86
CA LEU A 57 -6.73 -24.21 16.70
C LEU A 57 -7.01 -22.97 15.85
N GLY A 58 -6.26 -22.79 14.77
CA GLY A 58 -6.37 -21.64 13.85
C GLY A 58 -5.08 -21.39 13.10
N GLN A 59 -5.09 -20.34 12.33
CA GLN A 59 -3.94 -19.93 11.52
C GLN A 59 -3.92 -18.42 11.31
N PHE A 60 -2.80 -17.93 10.85
CA PHE A 60 -2.73 -16.64 10.17
C PHE A 60 -1.77 -16.71 8.98
N ALA A 61 -2.05 -15.92 7.94
CA ALA A 61 -1.32 -15.95 6.69
C ALA A 61 -1.20 -14.56 6.08
N PHE A 62 -0.01 -14.26 5.54
CA PHE A 62 0.23 -13.12 4.67
C PHE A 62 0.27 -13.61 3.22
N ASN A 63 -0.57 -13.02 2.37
CA ASN A 63 -0.61 -13.30 0.94
C ASN A 63 -0.21 -12.04 0.19
N TYR A 64 0.66 -12.14 -0.80
CA TYR A 64 1.22 -10.97 -1.46
C TYR A 64 1.74 -11.28 -2.86
N GLY A 65 1.73 -10.27 -3.73
CA GLY A 65 2.45 -10.32 -5.00
C GLY A 65 3.92 -9.97 -4.78
N ARG A 66 4.82 -10.52 -5.58
CA ARG A 66 6.28 -10.38 -5.44
C ARG A 66 6.86 -9.47 -6.53
N PRO A 67 6.86 -8.13 -6.34
CA PRO A 67 7.52 -7.23 -7.28
C PRO A 67 9.04 -7.44 -7.28
N LEU A 68 9.64 -7.27 -8.45
CA LEU A 68 11.09 -7.25 -8.59
C LEU A 68 11.67 -5.98 -7.98
N TRP A 69 12.83 -6.12 -7.35
CA TRP A 69 13.69 -4.99 -7.06
C TRP A 69 14.24 -4.46 -8.38
N LYS A 70 14.24 -3.15 -8.53
CA LYS A 70 14.80 -2.52 -9.73
C LYS A 70 16.10 -1.81 -9.36
N THR A 71 17.08 -1.89 -10.23
CA THR A 71 18.39 -1.23 -10.04
C THR A 71 18.28 0.28 -9.76
N GLU A 72 17.23 0.94 -10.26
CA GLU A 72 16.97 2.35 -9.96
C GLU A 72 16.71 2.63 -8.48
N TYR A 73 16.31 1.60 -7.68
CA TYR A 73 16.06 1.71 -6.25
C TYR A 73 17.35 1.65 -5.41
N ASP A 74 18.48 1.28 -6.02
CA ASP A 74 19.81 1.35 -5.38
C ASP A 74 20.28 2.78 -5.20
N ASP A 75 19.68 3.74 -5.93
CA ASP A 75 19.89 5.17 -5.72
C ASP A 75 19.03 5.66 -4.54
N PRO A 76 19.64 6.06 -3.40
CA PRO A 76 18.92 6.46 -2.21
C PRO A 76 17.95 7.63 -2.45
N ALA A 77 18.31 8.58 -3.31
CA ALA A 77 17.46 9.74 -3.59
C ALA A 77 16.20 9.33 -4.36
N LYS A 78 16.32 8.41 -5.31
CA LYS A 78 15.18 7.85 -6.04
C LYS A 78 14.30 7.00 -5.13
N PHE A 79 14.91 6.16 -4.31
CA PHE A 79 14.17 5.33 -3.36
C PHE A 79 13.41 6.18 -2.33
N ASP A 80 14.05 7.24 -1.83
CA ASP A 80 13.42 8.20 -0.93
C ASP A 80 12.24 8.93 -1.60
N ALA A 81 12.41 9.40 -2.83
CA ALA A 81 11.34 10.06 -3.58
C ALA A 81 10.14 9.14 -3.84
N LEU A 82 10.35 7.83 -3.92
CA LEU A 82 9.30 6.84 -4.11
C LEU A 82 8.60 6.45 -2.82
N THR A 83 9.28 6.51 -1.66
CA THR A 83 8.79 5.88 -0.44
C THR A 83 8.52 6.84 0.72
N LYS A 84 9.30 7.91 0.89
CA LYS A 84 9.14 8.85 2.03
C LYS A 84 7.77 9.51 2.03
N GLY A 85 7.12 9.51 3.18
CA GLY A 85 5.80 10.09 3.39
C GLY A 85 4.69 9.39 2.63
N LYS A 86 4.93 8.19 2.11
CA LYS A 86 3.98 7.47 1.28
C LYS A 86 3.58 6.13 1.88
N ILE A 87 2.42 5.68 1.46
CA ILE A 87 1.95 4.31 1.68
C ILE A 87 2.05 3.55 0.35
N TRP A 88 2.65 2.38 0.40
CA TRP A 88 2.78 1.47 -0.71
C TRP A 88 1.97 0.20 -0.44
N ARG A 89 1.35 -0.40 -1.46
CA ARG A 89 0.51 -1.61 -1.35
C ARG A 89 1.24 -2.89 -0.88
N MET A 90 2.53 -2.81 -0.55
CA MET A 90 3.36 -3.92 -0.07
C MET A 90 3.28 -5.17 -0.97
N GLY A 91 3.33 -4.97 -2.29
CA GLY A 91 3.25 -6.06 -3.25
C GLY A 91 3.03 -5.61 -4.67
N SER A 92 2.61 -6.54 -5.53
CA SER A 92 2.26 -6.31 -6.93
C SER A 92 0.85 -6.81 -7.24
N ASN A 93 0.22 -6.20 -8.25
CA ASN A 93 -1.08 -6.54 -8.83
C ASN A 93 -2.28 -6.25 -7.91
N PHE A 94 -2.62 -7.14 -6.99
CA PHE A 94 -3.74 -7.00 -6.06
C PHE A 94 -3.27 -6.51 -4.69
N TRP A 95 -4.23 -6.37 -3.78
CA TRP A 95 -3.94 -6.13 -2.38
C TRP A 95 -3.13 -7.27 -1.78
N SER A 96 -2.02 -6.94 -1.13
CA SER A 96 -1.46 -7.83 -0.13
C SER A 96 -2.41 -7.86 1.06
N ASN A 97 -2.50 -9.01 1.73
CA ASN A 97 -3.47 -9.17 2.80
C ASN A 97 -2.94 -10.03 3.95
N LEU A 98 -3.50 -9.79 5.13
CA LEU A 98 -3.45 -10.67 6.28
C LEU A 98 -4.82 -11.32 6.46
N TYR A 99 -4.84 -12.63 6.57
CA TYR A 99 -5.94 -13.39 7.10
C TYR A 99 -5.54 -13.98 8.45
N THR A 100 -6.38 -13.89 9.45
CA THR A 100 -6.15 -14.50 10.75
C THR A 100 -7.42 -15.02 11.39
N ASP A 101 -7.38 -16.28 11.87
CA ASP A 101 -8.39 -16.90 12.73
C ASP A 101 -8.14 -16.57 14.21
N LEU A 102 -6.93 -16.12 14.54
CA LEU A 102 -6.45 -15.95 15.89
C LEU A 102 -6.28 -14.48 16.24
N PRO A 103 -6.58 -14.04 17.45
CA PRO A 103 -6.16 -12.72 17.90
C PRO A 103 -4.63 -12.61 17.92
N LEU A 104 -4.10 -11.57 17.29
CA LEU A 104 -2.68 -11.28 17.20
C LEU A 104 -2.36 -9.95 17.88
N THR A 105 -1.13 -9.82 18.39
CA THR A 105 -0.54 -8.52 18.68
C THR A 105 0.69 -8.37 17.81
N ILE A 106 0.68 -7.42 16.86
CA ILE A 106 1.78 -7.17 15.92
C ILE A 106 2.49 -5.89 16.34
N SER A 107 3.76 -5.98 16.75
CA SER A 107 4.55 -4.85 17.26
C SER A 107 3.79 -4.01 18.30
N GLY A 108 3.08 -4.67 19.22
CA GLY A 108 2.30 -4.03 20.29
C GLY A 108 0.92 -3.52 19.86
N LYS A 109 0.49 -3.73 18.62
CA LYS A 109 -0.86 -3.41 18.12
C LYS A 109 -1.72 -4.66 18.08
N ASP A 110 -2.89 -4.60 18.73
CA ASP A 110 -3.86 -5.68 18.69
C ASP A 110 -4.54 -5.75 17.34
N VAL A 111 -4.63 -6.97 16.81
CA VAL A 111 -5.23 -7.31 15.51
C VAL A 111 -6.26 -8.42 15.77
N ALA A 112 -7.53 -8.09 15.64
CA ALA A 112 -8.62 -9.05 15.80
C ALA A 112 -8.61 -10.10 14.69
N PRO A 113 -9.19 -11.30 14.92
CA PRO A 113 -9.46 -12.24 13.85
C PRO A 113 -10.21 -11.58 12.69
N GLY A 114 -9.77 -11.83 11.45
CA GLY A 114 -10.36 -11.17 10.31
C GLY A 114 -9.49 -11.20 9.05
N TYR A 115 -9.87 -10.34 8.12
CA TYR A 115 -9.20 -10.15 6.85
C TYR A 115 -8.88 -8.67 6.64
N TYR A 116 -7.62 -8.34 6.43
CA TYR A 116 -7.13 -6.98 6.29
C TYR A 116 -6.34 -6.83 4.98
N PHE A 117 -6.60 -5.76 4.24
CA PHE A 117 -5.65 -5.33 3.22
C PHE A 117 -4.44 -4.67 3.89
N LEU A 118 -3.28 -4.83 3.27
CA LEU A 118 -2.03 -4.35 3.82
C LEU A 118 -1.35 -3.33 2.91
N GLY A 119 -0.78 -2.32 3.55
CA GLY A 119 0.18 -1.41 2.97
C GLY A 119 1.47 -1.38 3.78
N LEU A 120 2.52 -0.85 3.16
CA LEU A 120 3.77 -0.50 3.83
C LEU A 120 3.93 1.00 3.79
N GLN A 121 3.97 1.64 4.95
CA GLN A 121 4.11 3.08 5.09
C GLN A 121 5.51 3.44 5.56
N ARG A 122 6.10 4.47 4.96
CA ARG A 122 7.34 5.08 5.43
C ARG A 122 7.07 6.50 5.90
N SER A 123 7.66 6.89 7.03
CA SER A 123 7.52 8.25 7.57
C SER A 123 8.05 9.32 6.60
N ALA A 124 7.59 10.56 6.77
CA ALA A 124 7.98 11.67 5.89
C ALA A 124 9.48 11.99 5.96
N ASP A 125 10.10 11.80 7.11
CA ASP A 125 11.55 11.92 7.30
C ASP A 125 12.33 10.69 6.82
N GLY A 126 11.62 9.58 6.54
CA GLY A 126 12.19 8.33 6.08
C GLY A 126 12.78 7.44 7.18
N SER A 127 12.66 7.82 8.45
CA SER A 127 13.30 7.14 9.58
C SER A 127 12.59 5.88 10.05
N SER A 128 11.29 5.76 9.79
CA SER A 128 10.47 4.66 10.31
C SER A 128 9.59 4.02 9.26
N TRP A 129 9.26 2.75 9.48
CA TRP A 129 8.38 1.94 8.67
C TRP A 129 7.25 1.35 9.50
N SER A 130 6.10 1.17 8.90
CA SER A 130 4.95 0.55 9.54
C SER A 130 4.15 -0.29 8.55
N LEU A 131 3.61 -1.42 9.00
CA LEU A 131 2.50 -2.06 8.33
C LEU A 131 1.26 -1.19 8.50
N ALA A 132 0.57 -0.91 7.41
CA ALA A 132 -0.72 -0.22 7.43
C ALA A 132 -1.83 -1.24 7.19
N PHE A 133 -2.83 -1.22 8.05
CA PHE A 133 -4.00 -2.08 7.98
C PHE A 133 -5.18 -1.28 7.42
N ILE A 134 -5.82 -1.84 6.41
CA ILE A 134 -6.90 -1.20 5.66
C ILE A 134 -8.11 -2.13 5.70
N ASP A 135 -9.25 -1.63 6.16
CA ASP A 135 -10.50 -2.38 6.14
C ASP A 135 -10.96 -2.64 4.70
N PRO A 136 -11.08 -3.92 4.30
CA PRO A 136 -11.51 -4.28 2.95
C PRO A 136 -12.94 -3.82 2.61
N VAL A 137 -13.81 -3.70 3.61
CA VAL A 137 -15.19 -3.23 3.40
C VAL A 137 -15.17 -1.74 3.06
N SER A 138 -14.43 -0.96 3.84
CA SER A 138 -14.24 0.47 3.61
C SER A 138 -13.56 0.73 2.27
N ALA A 139 -12.50 -0.02 1.95
CA ALA A 139 -11.80 0.11 0.67
C ALA A 139 -12.73 -0.11 -0.53
N ARG A 140 -13.53 -1.17 -0.49
CA ARG A 140 -14.51 -1.47 -1.56
C ARG A 140 -15.62 -0.44 -1.64
N LYS A 141 -16.18 -0.03 -0.51
CA LYS A 141 -17.24 0.98 -0.46
C LYS A 141 -16.82 2.32 -1.07
N ASN A 142 -15.55 2.68 -0.89
CA ASN A 142 -14.99 3.94 -1.38
C ASN A 142 -14.23 3.78 -2.70
N HIS A 143 -14.33 2.62 -3.37
CA HIS A 143 -13.71 2.33 -4.66
C HIS A 143 -12.18 2.48 -4.68
N PHE A 144 -11.52 2.26 -3.55
CA PHE A 144 -10.05 2.22 -3.52
C PHE A 144 -9.53 0.92 -4.15
N ASP A 145 -8.48 1.07 -4.95
CA ASP A 145 -7.77 -0.01 -5.60
C ASP A 145 -6.31 -0.05 -5.17
N ALA A 146 -5.74 -1.25 -5.14
CA ALA A 146 -4.34 -1.45 -4.78
C ALA A 146 -3.33 -0.72 -5.70
N LEU A 147 -3.74 -0.32 -6.90
CA LEU A 147 -2.92 0.46 -7.82
C LEU A 147 -2.82 1.94 -7.42
N PHE A 148 -3.79 2.43 -6.63
CA PHE A 148 -3.93 3.85 -6.27
C PHE A 148 -4.06 3.98 -4.75
N MET A 149 -2.92 3.98 -4.06
CA MET A 149 -2.88 4.03 -2.59
C MET A 149 -3.05 5.43 -2.00
N GLU A 150 -3.04 6.46 -2.84
CA GLU A 150 -3.21 7.83 -2.38
C GLU A 150 -4.59 8.05 -1.79
N GLY A 151 -4.64 8.56 -0.55
CA GLY A 151 -5.89 8.81 0.16
C GLY A 151 -6.59 7.56 0.71
N VAL A 152 -5.98 6.36 0.58
CA VAL A 152 -6.58 5.15 1.15
C VAL A 152 -6.71 5.29 2.68
N PRO A 153 -7.90 5.03 3.26
CA PRO A 153 -8.09 5.13 4.70
C PRO A 153 -7.36 3.99 5.41
N VAL A 154 -6.34 4.34 6.16
CA VAL A 154 -5.63 3.42 7.06
C VAL A 154 -6.40 3.34 8.37
N GLU A 155 -6.80 2.14 8.77
CA GLU A 155 -7.51 1.91 10.02
C GLU A 155 -6.57 2.05 11.22
N PHE A 156 -5.42 1.38 11.14
CA PHE A 156 -4.34 1.50 12.11
C PHE A 156 -3.01 1.06 11.48
N THR A 157 -1.91 1.33 12.19
CA THR A 157 -0.57 0.91 11.79
C THR A 157 0.12 0.12 12.89
N ALA A 158 1.00 -0.81 12.50
CA ALA A 158 1.90 -1.52 13.38
C ALA A 158 3.35 -1.21 12.98
N PRO A 159 4.19 -0.68 13.89
CA PRO A 159 5.59 -0.37 13.57
C PRO A 159 6.36 -1.59 13.09
N MET A 160 7.29 -1.35 12.15
CA MET A 160 8.28 -2.35 11.75
C MET A 160 9.67 -1.87 12.12
N HIS A 161 10.50 -2.77 12.60
CA HIS A 161 11.90 -2.48 12.88
C HIS A 161 12.72 -2.59 11.60
N LEU A 162 13.53 -1.55 11.32
CA LEU A 162 14.47 -1.56 10.20
C LEU A 162 15.75 -2.25 10.68
N GLU A 163 16.03 -3.40 10.08
CA GLU A 163 17.24 -4.17 10.33
C GLU A 163 18.42 -3.64 9.50
N PRO A 164 19.66 -4.01 9.83
CA PRO A 164 20.78 -3.77 8.95
C PRO A 164 20.49 -4.27 7.52
N PRO A 165 20.90 -3.52 6.49
CA PRO A 165 20.62 -3.92 5.11
C PRO A 165 21.22 -5.27 4.79
N SER A 166 20.54 -6.06 3.94
CA SER A 166 21.10 -7.31 3.42
C SER A 166 22.35 -7.05 2.59
N ALA A 167 23.37 -7.88 2.75
CA ALA A 167 24.62 -7.78 1.99
C ALA A 167 24.38 -7.89 0.48
N GLU A 168 23.54 -8.85 0.07
CA GLU A 168 23.10 -9.02 -1.30
C GLU A 168 21.64 -8.60 -1.45
N PRO A 169 21.27 -7.93 -2.57
CA PRO A 169 19.90 -7.51 -2.79
C PRO A 169 18.97 -8.71 -3.00
N VAL A 170 17.86 -8.74 -2.29
CA VAL A 170 16.80 -9.73 -2.50
C VAL A 170 15.97 -9.31 -3.71
N GLU A 171 16.08 -10.07 -4.80
CA GLU A 171 15.50 -9.73 -6.10
C GLU A 171 13.98 -9.50 -6.05
N LYS A 172 13.26 -10.32 -5.29
CA LYS A 172 11.79 -10.25 -5.20
C LYS A 172 11.35 -10.01 -3.77
N LEU A 173 10.33 -9.19 -3.60
CA LEU A 173 9.69 -9.02 -2.29
C LEU A 173 9.44 -10.40 -1.68
N THR A 174 9.91 -10.59 -0.46
CA THR A 174 9.77 -11.85 0.28
C THR A 174 9.32 -11.56 1.71
N LEU A 175 8.24 -12.21 2.12
CA LEU A 175 7.77 -12.23 3.50
C LEU A 175 7.97 -13.63 4.05
N ILE A 176 8.53 -13.72 5.25
CA ILE A 176 8.76 -14.98 5.96
C ILE A 176 8.22 -14.84 7.39
N LEU A 177 7.45 -15.84 7.81
CA LEU A 177 7.08 -16.02 9.20
C LEU A 177 8.00 -17.08 9.83
N THR A 178 8.57 -16.72 10.96
CA THR A 178 9.36 -17.64 11.79
C THR A 178 8.82 -17.66 13.21
N HIS A 179 9.06 -18.74 13.93
CA HIS A 179 8.77 -18.83 15.36
C HIS A 179 9.88 -19.61 16.06
N PRO A 180 10.18 -19.32 17.34
CA PRO A 180 11.09 -20.14 18.13
C PRO A 180 10.53 -21.56 18.28
N LYS A 181 11.42 -22.57 18.27
CA LYS A 181 11.02 -23.98 18.31
C LYS A 181 10.11 -24.33 19.49
N ASP A 182 10.42 -23.75 20.63
CA ASP A 182 9.75 -24.07 21.91
C ASP A 182 8.78 -22.96 22.39
N ASP A 183 8.44 -22.03 21.49
CA ASP A 183 7.54 -20.93 21.80
C ASP A 183 6.46 -20.78 20.70
N LEU A 184 5.27 -21.29 21.02
CA LEU A 184 4.14 -21.26 20.09
C LEU A 184 3.38 -19.93 20.12
N HIS A 185 3.72 -19.01 21.05
CA HIS A 185 3.01 -17.73 21.21
C HIS A 185 3.69 -16.59 20.47
N ASN A 186 4.98 -16.71 20.18
CA ASN A 186 5.74 -15.65 19.55
C ASN A 186 6.17 -16.07 18.13
N ALA A 187 6.01 -15.16 17.21
CA ALA A 187 6.48 -15.28 15.85
C ALA A 187 7.12 -13.97 15.41
N THR A 188 7.83 -13.99 14.30
CA THR A 188 8.39 -12.80 13.67
C THR A 188 8.02 -12.81 12.19
N LEU A 189 7.45 -11.72 11.72
CA LEU A 189 7.35 -11.42 10.30
C LEU A 189 8.63 -10.71 9.86
N THR A 190 9.29 -11.25 8.86
CA THR A 190 10.41 -10.59 8.16
C THR A 190 10.00 -10.28 6.74
N LEU A 191 10.18 -9.03 6.33
CA LEU A 191 10.02 -8.54 4.96
C LEU A 191 11.40 -8.20 4.41
N THR A 192 11.73 -8.75 3.25
CA THR A 192 12.96 -8.41 2.53
C THR A 192 12.65 -7.99 1.09
N TRP A 193 13.26 -6.89 0.62
CA TRP A 193 13.15 -6.45 -0.76
C TRP A 193 14.31 -5.53 -1.14
N GLY A 194 15.11 -5.93 -2.12
CA GLY A 194 16.43 -5.33 -2.35
C GLY A 194 17.30 -5.45 -1.11
N HIS A 195 17.82 -4.33 -0.65
CA HIS A 195 18.60 -4.25 0.59
C HIS A 195 17.75 -3.97 1.84
N VAL A 196 16.46 -3.68 1.67
CA VAL A 196 15.55 -3.37 2.79
C VAL A 196 15.17 -4.64 3.52
N VAL A 197 15.41 -4.64 4.83
CA VAL A 197 15.00 -5.72 5.75
C VAL A 197 14.20 -5.11 6.89
N LEU A 198 12.94 -5.53 7.01
CA LEU A 198 12.02 -5.06 8.05
C LEU A 198 11.51 -6.24 8.84
N THR A 199 11.41 -6.09 10.17
CA THR A 199 10.83 -7.10 11.04
C THR A 199 9.68 -6.56 11.87
N ALA A 200 8.74 -7.44 12.21
CA ALA A 200 7.66 -7.16 13.13
C ALA A 200 7.43 -8.37 14.05
N PRO A 201 7.59 -8.24 15.38
CA PRO A 201 7.24 -9.29 16.32
C PRO A 201 5.72 -9.48 16.34
N ILE A 202 5.29 -10.73 16.37
CA ILE A 202 3.89 -11.14 16.42
C ILE A 202 3.70 -12.03 17.66
N LYS A 203 2.77 -11.63 18.53
CA LYS A 203 2.29 -12.48 19.62
C LYS A 203 0.93 -13.05 19.24
N VAL A 204 0.78 -14.36 19.40
CA VAL A 204 -0.47 -15.07 19.15
C VAL A 204 -1.18 -15.31 20.47
N THR A 205 -2.39 -14.82 20.61
CA THR A 205 -3.23 -15.10 21.78
C THR A 205 -4.04 -16.36 21.50
N GLN A 206 -3.72 -17.43 22.20
CA GLN A 206 -4.48 -18.67 22.14
C GLN A 206 -5.49 -18.65 23.30
N SER A 207 -6.78 -18.79 22.97
CA SER A 207 -7.79 -19.10 23.98
C SER A 207 -7.56 -20.55 24.44
N GLN A 208 -7.35 -20.73 25.72
CA GLN A 208 -7.26 -22.07 26.33
C GLN A 208 -8.59 -22.82 26.22
#